data_46c45a32f286015f95b470f9dfc56879
#
_entry.id   46c45a32f286015f95b470f9dfc56879
#
_cell.length_a   1.000
_cell.length_b   1.000
_cell.length_c   1.000
_cell.angle_alpha   90.00
_cell.angle_beta   90.00
_cell.angle_gamma   90.00
#
_symmetry.space_group_name_H-M   'P 1'
#
loop_
_entity.id
_entity.type
_entity.pdbx_description
1 polymer ?
#
loop_
_entity_poly.entity_id
_entity_poly.type
_entity_poly.pdbx_seq_one_letter_code
_entity_poly.pdbx_strand_id
1 'polypeptide(L)'
;QSRKNKILTYLCLPISILSQMILGSSTATIATIIGAAGVLSVVLFKKWNKEINAYFILCANFVFNALLIFGMTGFLGGIVHALFNKDLTFSNRTIAWGKAVTNILQRPITGTGILTSDEMKSVLGSLSFNQAHNEWLQCLWQGGIILFVILVLLLITIAGKINRIQHRKLRFMCCMFFISVFIEMAFEVWLGLV
;
A
#
# COMPACT_ATOMS: atom_id res chain seq x y z
N GLN A 1 14.34 -12.31 26.90
CA GLN A 1 12.93 -11.94 26.62
C GLN A 1 12.03 -12.86 27.43
N SER A 2 11.18 -12.32 28.31
CA SER A 2 10.35 -13.11 29.22
C SER A 2 9.40 -14.01 28.42
N ARG A 3 9.09 -15.21 28.96
CA ARG A 3 8.18 -16.19 28.35
C ARG A 3 6.79 -15.57 28.04
N LYS A 4 6.32 -14.62 28.86
CA LYS A 4 5.08 -13.87 28.67
C LYS A 4 5.08 -13.03 27.38
N ASN A 5 6.20 -12.36 27.05
CA ASN A 5 6.29 -11.54 25.83
C ASN A 5 6.24 -12.38 24.54
N LYS A 6 6.76 -13.61 24.59
CA LYS A 6 6.67 -14.52 23.43
C LYS A 6 5.22 -14.96 23.19
N ILE A 7 4.51 -15.36 24.25
CA ILE A 7 3.10 -15.79 24.17
C ILE A 7 2.25 -14.63 23.63
N LEU A 8 2.45 -13.42 24.13
CA LEU A 8 1.71 -12.24 23.65
C LEU A 8 1.94 -12.00 22.16
N THR A 9 3.19 -12.07 21.69
CA THR A 9 3.51 -11.91 20.24
C THR A 9 2.84 -12.99 19.40
N TYR A 10 2.82 -14.25 19.84
CA TYR A 10 2.16 -15.34 19.11
C TYR A 10 0.64 -15.23 19.07
N LEU A 11 0.02 -14.58 20.06
CA LEU A 11 -1.42 -14.34 20.10
C LEU A 11 -1.83 -13.10 19.29
N CYS A 12 -1.04 -12.04 19.31
CA CYS A 12 -1.36 -10.80 18.58
C CYS A 12 -1.50 -11.01 17.07
N LEU A 13 -0.69 -11.88 16.48
CA LEU A 13 -0.66 -12.11 15.05
C LEU A 13 -1.96 -12.76 14.51
N PRO A 14 -2.42 -13.92 15.04
CA PRO A 14 -3.69 -14.50 14.59
C PRO A 14 -4.89 -13.60 14.93
N ILE A 15 -4.87 -12.89 16.07
CA ILE A 15 -5.94 -11.94 16.42
C ILE A 15 -6.00 -10.81 15.40
N SER A 16 -4.86 -10.25 15.00
CA SER A 16 -4.79 -9.20 13.97
C SER A 16 -5.35 -9.69 12.63
N ILE A 17 -4.99 -10.88 12.17
CA ILE A 17 -5.51 -11.46 10.93
C ILE A 17 -7.01 -11.69 11.02
N LEU A 18 -7.50 -12.29 12.10
CA LEU A 18 -8.91 -12.55 12.31
C LEU A 18 -9.74 -11.27 12.34
N SER A 19 -9.27 -10.23 13.05
CA SER A 19 -9.96 -8.95 13.10
C SER A 19 -10.12 -8.31 11.72
N GLN A 20 -9.11 -8.38 10.87
CA GLN A 20 -9.16 -7.84 9.52
C GLN A 20 -10.07 -8.65 8.59
N MET A 21 -10.08 -9.97 8.75
CA MET A 21 -11.04 -10.83 8.03
C MET A 21 -12.49 -10.52 8.42
N ILE A 22 -12.75 -10.32 9.70
CA ILE A 22 -14.09 -9.94 10.21
C ILE A 22 -14.52 -8.57 9.69
N LEU A 23 -13.57 -7.61 9.61
CA LEU A 23 -13.82 -6.27 9.05
C LEU A 23 -13.95 -6.25 7.52
N GLY A 24 -13.74 -7.40 6.85
CA GLY A 24 -13.90 -7.54 5.40
C GLY A 24 -12.81 -6.87 4.56
N SER A 25 -11.71 -6.43 5.16
CA SER A 25 -10.59 -5.82 4.42
C SER A 25 -9.64 -6.87 3.86
N SER A 26 -9.85 -7.25 2.61
CA SER A 26 -8.98 -8.23 1.90
C SER A 26 -7.54 -7.72 1.78
N THR A 27 -7.34 -6.43 1.51
CA THR A 27 -6.02 -5.82 1.33
C THR A 27 -5.22 -5.87 2.63
N ALA A 28 -5.83 -5.42 3.74
CA ALA A 28 -5.20 -5.45 5.06
C ALA A 28 -4.86 -6.89 5.49
N THR A 29 -5.73 -7.85 5.18
CA THR A 29 -5.49 -9.27 5.46
C THR A 29 -4.26 -9.77 4.70
N ILE A 30 -4.15 -9.50 3.39
CA ILE A 30 -3.00 -9.92 2.56
C ILE A 30 -1.71 -9.26 3.05
N ALA A 31 -1.73 -7.95 3.30
CA ALA A 31 -0.56 -7.21 3.79
C ALA A 31 -0.06 -7.76 5.14
N THR A 32 -0.99 -8.04 6.06
CA THR A 32 -0.66 -8.64 7.35
C THR A 32 -0.09 -10.05 7.21
N ILE A 33 -0.65 -10.88 6.34
CA ILE A 33 -0.13 -12.24 6.08
C ILE A 33 1.30 -12.16 5.53
N ILE A 34 1.59 -11.25 4.59
CA ILE A 34 2.93 -11.07 4.03
C ILE A 34 3.92 -10.62 5.10
N GLY A 35 3.55 -9.62 5.91
CA GLY A 35 4.37 -9.17 7.03
C GLY A 35 4.65 -10.28 8.04
N ALA A 36 3.60 -11.03 8.39
CA ALA A 36 3.68 -12.17 9.29
C ALA A 36 4.58 -13.29 8.76
N ALA A 37 4.43 -13.65 7.49
CA ALA A 37 5.26 -14.65 6.83
C ALA A 37 6.74 -14.22 6.83
N GLY A 38 7.01 -12.92 6.62
CA GLY A 38 8.35 -12.34 6.75
C GLY A 38 8.94 -12.54 8.14
N VAL A 39 8.18 -12.23 9.19
CA VAL A 39 8.62 -12.41 10.58
C VAL A 39 8.84 -13.89 10.90
N LEU A 40 7.89 -14.75 10.52
CA LEU A 40 7.99 -16.19 10.74
C LEU A 40 9.19 -16.80 10.02
N SER A 41 9.48 -16.38 8.79
CA SER A 41 10.63 -16.87 8.04
C SER A 41 11.96 -16.61 8.76
N VAL A 42 12.10 -15.46 9.40
CA VAL A 42 13.28 -15.10 10.21
C VAL A 42 13.41 -15.98 11.47
N VAL A 43 12.28 -16.36 12.07
CA VAL A 43 12.25 -17.21 13.26
C VAL A 43 12.56 -18.65 12.92
N LEU A 44 11.98 -19.16 11.81
CA LEU A 44 12.10 -20.56 11.39
C LEU A 44 13.44 -20.85 10.70
N PHE A 45 13.90 -19.96 9.84
CA PHE A 45 15.13 -20.16 9.06
C PHE A 45 16.34 -19.52 9.76
N LYS A 46 17.01 -20.27 10.63
CA LYS A 46 18.21 -19.79 11.37
C LYS A 46 19.34 -19.27 10.48
N LYS A 47 19.48 -19.77 9.24
CA LYS A 47 20.53 -19.41 8.27
C LYS A 47 20.04 -18.45 7.16
N TRP A 48 19.09 -17.58 7.44
CA TRP A 48 18.62 -16.61 6.46
C TRP A 48 19.69 -15.54 6.22
N ASN A 49 20.36 -15.58 5.08
CA ASN A 49 21.45 -14.68 4.71
C ASN A 49 21.10 -13.74 3.54
N LYS A 50 19.86 -13.77 3.05
CA LYS A 50 19.49 -12.88 1.94
C LYS A 50 19.40 -11.43 2.41
N GLU A 51 20.08 -10.56 1.70
CA GLU A 51 20.01 -9.11 1.90
C GLU A 51 18.99 -8.55 0.92
N ILE A 52 17.98 -7.85 1.44
CA ILE A 52 17.01 -7.12 0.65
C ILE A 52 17.35 -5.64 0.81
N ASN A 53 17.39 -4.94 -0.32
CA ASN A 53 17.61 -3.51 -0.36
C ASN A 53 16.26 -2.79 -0.33
N ALA A 54 16.03 -1.94 0.67
CA ALA A 54 14.78 -1.20 0.83
C ALA A 54 14.53 -0.19 -0.31
N TYR A 55 15.57 0.34 -0.94
CA TYR A 55 15.41 1.18 -2.15
C TYR A 55 14.86 0.38 -3.33
N PHE A 56 15.28 -0.88 -3.47
CA PHE A 56 14.71 -1.75 -4.52
C PHE A 56 13.22 -1.99 -4.28
N ILE A 57 12.81 -2.21 -3.01
CA ILE A 57 11.39 -2.34 -2.65
C ILE A 57 10.62 -1.06 -3.01
N LEU A 58 11.17 0.10 -2.69
CA LEU A 58 10.57 1.40 -3.02
C LEU A 58 10.40 1.57 -4.54
N CYS A 59 11.47 1.32 -5.32
CA CYS A 59 11.40 1.40 -6.78
C CYS A 59 10.37 0.40 -7.35
N ALA A 60 10.37 -0.84 -6.86
CA ALA A 60 9.41 -1.86 -7.30
C ALA A 60 7.97 -1.43 -7.00
N ASN A 61 7.73 -0.79 -5.85
CA ASN A 61 6.42 -0.25 -5.51
C ASN A 61 5.98 0.87 -6.47
N PHE A 62 6.86 1.80 -6.84
CA PHE A 62 6.55 2.83 -7.84
C PHE A 62 6.18 2.23 -9.18
N VAL A 63 6.98 1.27 -9.66
CA VAL A 63 6.71 0.57 -10.92
C VAL A 63 5.36 -0.16 -10.85
N PHE A 64 5.12 -0.87 -9.75
CA PHE A 64 3.86 -1.59 -9.53
C PHE A 64 2.65 -0.64 -9.56
N ASN A 65 2.70 0.48 -8.84
CA ASN A 65 1.60 1.45 -8.83
C ASN A 65 1.41 2.13 -10.19
N ALA A 66 2.48 2.46 -10.90
CA ALA A 66 2.38 2.99 -12.26
C ALA A 66 1.70 1.98 -13.20
N LEU A 67 2.09 0.71 -13.14
CA LEU A 67 1.43 -0.35 -13.91
C LEU A 67 -0.03 -0.55 -13.48
N LEU A 68 -0.31 -0.49 -12.18
CA LEU A 68 -1.66 -0.64 -11.64
C LEU A 68 -2.59 0.47 -12.13
N ILE A 69 -2.14 1.73 -12.07
CA ILE A 69 -2.95 2.89 -12.41
C ILE A 69 -3.10 3.06 -13.92
N PHE A 70 -2.00 2.91 -14.68
CA PHE A 70 -1.95 3.21 -16.11
C PHE A 70 -1.98 1.98 -17.00
N GLY A 71 -1.57 0.81 -16.54
CA GLY A 71 -1.38 -0.41 -17.33
C GLY A 71 -2.54 -1.41 -17.29
N MET A 72 -3.38 -1.34 -16.28
CA MET A 72 -4.42 -2.36 -16.08
C MET A 72 -5.66 -2.19 -16.98
N THR A 73 -5.81 -1.07 -17.65
CA THR A 73 -6.91 -0.86 -18.59
C THR A 73 -6.70 -1.56 -19.94
N GLY A 74 -5.50 -2.11 -20.19
CA GLY A 74 -5.16 -2.77 -21.45
C GLY A 74 -4.63 -4.21 -21.27
N PHE A 75 -3.32 -4.37 -21.30
CA PHE A 75 -2.65 -5.69 -21.42
C PHE A 75 -2.86 -6.61 -20.20
N LEU A 76 -2.74 -6.08 -18.99
CA LEU A 76 -2.96 -6.89 -17.77
C LEU A 76 -4.43 -7.26 -17.59
N GLY A 77 -5.35 -6.45 -18.12
CA GLY A 77 -6.77 -6.71 -18.15
C GLY A 77 -7.13 -8.04 -18.78
N GLY A 78 -6.57 -8.29 -19.95
CA GLY A 78 -6.76 -9.55 -20.65
C GLY A 78 -6.22 -10.77 -19.90
N ILE A 79 -5.05 -10.62 -19.25
CA ILE A 79 -4.41 -11.72 -18.50
C ILE A 79 -5.23 -12.10 -17.26
N VAL A 80 -5.70 -11.11 -16.49
CA VAL A 80 -6.46 -11.38 -15.26
C VAL A 80 -7.87 -11.91 -15.60
N HIS A 81 -8.50 -11.41 -16.65
CA HIS A 81 -9.75 -11.96 -17.14
C HIS A 81 -9.57 -13.42 -17.58
N ALA A 82 -8.50 -13.74 -18.29
CA ALA A 82 -8.19 -15.10 -18.73
C ALA A 82 -7.89 -16.07 -17.57
N LEU A 83 -7.23 -15.58 -16.49
CA LEU A 83 -6.82 -16.43 -15.37
C LEU A 83 -7.90 -16.57 -14.29
N PHE A 84 -8.70 -15.53 -14.06
CA PHE A 84 -9.61 -15.47 -12.91
C PHE A 84 -11.08 -15.33 -13.29
N ASN A 85 -11.39 -15.22 -14.59
CA ASN A 85 -12.74 -14.99 -15.12
C ASN A 85 -13.50 -13.87 -14.36
N LYS A 86 -12.76 -12.85 -13.94
CA LYS A 86 -13.28 -11.68 -13.23
C LYS A 86 -12.99 -10.43 -14.05
N ASP A 87 -13.99 -9.58 -14.17
CA ASP A 87 -13.80 -8.25 -14.74
C ASP A 87 -12.85 -7.44 -13.87
N LEU A 88 -11.86 -6.82 -14.51
CA LEU A 88 -10.82 -6.01 -13.87
C LEU A 88 -11.32 -4.66 -13.36
N THR A 89 -12.59 -4.54 -13.09
CA THR A 89 -13.12 -3.30 -12.53
C THR A 89 -12.61 -3.01 -11.11
N PHE A 90 -11.83 -3.95 -10.50
CA PHE A 90 -11.38 -3.79 -9.11
C PHE A 90 -12.42 -3.09 -8.24
N SER A 91 -13.68 -3.58 -8.30
CA SER A 91 -14.79 -2.95 -7.57
C SER A 91 -14.98 -1.46 -7.93
N ASN A 92 -14.89 -1.08 -9.21
CA ASN A 92 -14.99 0.29 -9.73
C ASN A 92 -13.80 1.23 -9.36
N ARG A 93 -12.73 0.73 -8.76
CA ARG A 93 -11.54 1.54 -8.40
C ARG A 93 -10.88 2.15 -9.64
N THR A 94 -10.85 1.45 -10.77
CA THR A 94 -10.30 1.96 -12.03
C THR A 94 -11.03 3.22 -12.51
N ILE A 95 -12.35 3.31 -12.30
CA ILE A 95 -13.14 4.50 -12.61
C ILE A 95 -12.76 5.64 -11.66
N ALA A 96 -12.65 5.35 -10.35
CA ALA A 96 -12.23 6.32 -9.36
C ALA A 96 -10.82 6.85 -9.66
N TRP A 97 -9.88 5.99 -10.05
CA TRP A 97 -8.52 6.39 -10.45
C TRP A 97 -8.50 7.29 -11.68
N GLY A 98 -9.28 6.96 -12.71
CA GLY A 98 -9.41 7.83 -13.88
C GLY A 98 -9.89 9.24 -13.53
N LYS A 99 -10.91 9.35 -12.67
CA LYS A 99 -11.42 10.63 -12.17
C LYS A 99 -10.42 11.37 -11.29
N ALA A 100 -9.71 10.64 -10.41
CA ALA A 100 -8.63 11.22 -9.61
C ALA A 100 -7.53 11.82 -10.49
N VAL A 101 -7.06 11.09 -11.51
CA VAL A 101 -6.07 11.59 -12.48
C VAL A 101 -6.56 12.85 -13.18
N THR A 102 -7.82 12.89 -13.63
CA THR A 102 -8.39 14.09 -14.26
C THR A 102 -8.36 15.31 -13.32
N ASN A 103 -8.68 15.12 -12.04
CA ASN A 103 -8.63 16.19 -11.05
C ASN A 103 -7.20 16.63 -10.71
N ILE A 104 -6.25 15.67 -10.63
CA ILE A 104 -4.83 15.98 -10.44
C ILE A 104 -4.32 16.90 -11.57
N LEU A 105 -4.70 16.62 -12.81
CA LEU A 105 -4.28 17.42 -13.96
C LEU A 105 -4.84 18.87 -13.94
N GLN A 106 -5.95 19.12 -13.25
CA GLN A 106 -6.49 20.47 -13.09
C GLN A 106 -5.67 21.31 -12.10
N ARG A 107 -5.11 20.70 -11.06
CA ARG A 107 -4.29 21.37 -10.03
C ARG A 107 -3.04 20.56 -9.66
N PRO A 108 -2.10 20.39 -10.59
CA PRO A 108 -0.99 19.43 -10.43
C PRO A 108 0.03 19.85 -9.37
N ILE A 109 0.16 21.14 -9.05
CA ILE A 109 1.23 21.64 -8.14
C ILE A 109 0.77 21.57 -6.69
N THR A 110 -0.38 22.14 -6.37
CA THR A 110 -0.87 22.30 -4.99
C THR A 110 -1.98 21.31 -4.62
N GLY A 111 -2.52 20.58 -5.59
CA GLY A 111 -3.69 19.75 -5.41
C GLY A 111 -4.96 20.53 -5.19
N THR A 112 -6.03 19.83 -4.82
CA THR A 112 -7.36 20.41 -4.53
C THR A 112 -7.54 20.83 -3.07
N GLY A 113 -6.60 20.47 -2.20
CA GLY A 113 -6.78 20.53 -0.76
C GLY A 113 -7.54 19.32 -0.21
N ILE A 114 -7.86 19.39 1.08
CA ILE A 114 -8.67 18.38 1.75
C ILE A 114 -10.11 18.57 1.33
N LEU A 115 -10.70 17.53 0.74
CA LEU A 115 -12.11 17.51 0.36
C LEU A 115 -12.89 16.73 1.43
N THR A 116 -14.11 17.20 1.71
CA THR A 116 -15.04 16.45 2.54
C THR A 116 -15.48 15.17 1.83
N SER A 117 -15.99 14.19 2.58
CA SER A 117 -16.53 12.95 2.01
C SER A 117 -17.58 13.20 0.93
N ASP A 118 -18.42 14.22 1.08
CA ASP A 118 -19.48 14.51 0.11
C ASP A 118 -18.94 15.19 -1.15
N GLU A 119 -17.95 16.07 -1.03
CA GLU A 119 -17.23 16.63 -2.18
C GLU A 119 -16.51 15.53 -2.96
N MET A 120 -15.83 14.59 -2.26
CA MET A 120 -15.19 13.43 -2.87
C MET A 120 -16.19 12.56 -3.64
N LYS A 121 -17.34 12.25 -3.03
CA LYS A 121 -18.42 11.49 -3.70
C LYS A 121 -18.94 12.22 -4.94
N SER A 122 -19.10 13.54 -4.87
CA SER A 122 -19.58 14.33 -6.00
C SER A 122 -18.61 14.28 -7.18
N VAL A 123 -17.31 14.40 -6.91
CA VAL A 123 -16.25 14.32 -7.92
C VAL A 123 -16.12 12.91 -8.49
N LEU A 124 -16.18 11.88 -7.63
CA LEU A 124 -16.12 10.47 -8.03
C LEU A 124 -17.44 9.98 -8.67
N GLY A 125 -18.53 10.78 -8.61
CA GLY A 125 -19.79 10.56 -9.29
C GLY A 125 -20.62 9.43 -8.70
N SER A 126 -21.30 9.67 -7.59
CA SER A 126 -22.27 8.77 -6.91
C SER A 126 -21.74 7.38 -6.57
N LEU A 127 -20.47 7.16 -6.70
CA LEU A 127 -19.86 5.91 -6.25
C LEU A 127 -19.85 5.92 -4.72
N SER A 128 -19.96 4.76 -4.12
CA SER A 128 -19.81 4.58 -2.68
C SER A 128 -18.39 4.91 -2.17
N PHE A 129 -17.56 5.52 -3.02
CA PHE A 129 -16.19 5.89 -2.72
C PHE A 129 -16.10 7.32 -2.25
N ASN A 130 -15.50 7.53 -1.10
CA ASN A 130 -15.15 8.82 -0.52
C ASN A 130 -13.63 9.10 -0.59
N GLN A 131 -12.87 8.30 -1.34
CA GLN A 131 -11.41 8.39 -1.47
C GLN A 131 -10.94 7.68 -2.75
N ALA A 132 -9.69 7.94 -3.16
CA ALA A 132 -9.12 7.31 -4.36
C ALA A 132 -8.79 5.83 -4.20
N HIS A 133 -8.79 5.27 -2.98
CA HIS A 133 -8.33 3.91 -2.68
C HIS A 133 -6.94 3.58 -3.27
N ASN A 134 -6.08 4.57 -3.30
CA ASN A 134 -4.66 4.48 -3.63
C ASN A 134 -3.97 5.71 -3.04
N GLU A 135 -3.03 5.50 -2.16
CA GLU A 135 -2.35 6.58 -1.41
C GLU A 135 -1.60 7.54 -2.33
N TRP A 136 -0.96 7.02 -3.38
CA TRP A 136 -0.19 7.85 -4.32
C TRP A 136 -1.08 8.82 -5.08
N LEU A 137 -2.23 8.34 -5.56
CA LEU A 137 -3.24 9.19 -6.22
C LEU A 137 -3.87 10.17 -5.25
N GLN A 138 -4.20 9.72 -4.04
CA GLN A 138 -4.80 10.59 -3.02
C GLN A 138 -3.86 11.72 -2.64
N CYS A 139 -2.58 11.40 -2.44
CA CYS A 139 -1.55 12.38 -2.12
C CYS A 139 -1.38 13.42 -3.24
N LEU A 140 -1.32 12.97 -4.50
CA LEU A 140 -1.27 13.86 -5.66
C LEU A 140 -2.55 14.69 -5.81
N TRP A 141 -3.71 14.10 -5.57
CA TRP A 141 -4.98 14.81 -5.70
C TRP A 141 -5.14 15.90 -4.65
N GLN A 142 -4.90 15.59 -3.36
CA GLN A 142 -5.07 16.54 -2.27
C GLN A 142 -3.95 17.58 -2.18
N GLY A 143 -2.69 17.18 -2.32
CA GLY A 143 -1.54 18.03 -2.08
C GLY A 143 -0.65 18.30 -3.30
N GLY A 144 -1.03 17.77 -4.47
CA GLY A 144 -0.27 17.94 -5.70
C GLY A 144 1.13 17.33 -5.63
N ILE A 145 1.99 17.79 -6.53
CA ILE A 145 3.37 17.35 -6.60
C ILE A 145 4.18 17.72 -5.34
N ILE A 146 3.78 18.78 -4.65
CA ILE A 146 4.46 19.23 -3.43
C ILE A 146 4.36 18.14 -2.34
N LEU A 147 3.14 17.71 -2.01
CA LEU A 147 2.92 16.68 -0.99
C LEU A 147 3.50 15.33 -1.44
N PHE A 148 3.37 15.01 -2.73
CA PHE A 148 3.93 13.80 -3.30
C PHE A 148 5.45 13.73 -3.14
N VAL A 149 6.16 14.81 -3.44
CA VAL A 149 7.62 14.89 -3.27
C VAL A 149 8.00 14.73 -1.79
N ILE A 150 7.27 15.36 -0.87
CA ILE A 150 7.49 15.22 0.57
C ILE A 150 7.34 13.74 0.98
N LEU A 151 6.28 13.07 0.54
CA LEU A 151 6.06 11.66 0.82
C LEU A 151 7.19 10.79 0.27
N VAL A 152 7.61 11.03 -0.97
CA VAL A 152 8.72 10.29 -1.60
C VAL A 152 10.02 10.47 -0.83
N LEU A 153 10.36 11.71 -0.44
CA LEU A 153 11.56 12.00 0.36
C LEU A 153 11.52 11.32 1.73
N LEU A 154 10.35 11.28 2.36
CA LEU A 154 10.14 10.55 3.61
C LEU A 154 10.41 9.06 3.41
N LEU A 155 9.85 8.44 2.38
CA LEU A 155 10.03 7.02 2.09
C LEU A 155 11.48 6.67 1.70
N ILE A 156 12.17 7.55 0.95
CA ILE A 156 13.60 7.42 0.67
C ILE A 156 14.41 7.45 1.98
N THR A 157 14.07 8.37 2.88
CA THR A 157 14.73 8.47 4.19
C THR A 157 14.52 7.22 5.03
N ILE A 158 13.30 6.68 5.06
CA ILE A 158 12.97 5.43 5.75
C ILE A 158 13.75 4.27 5.14
N ALA A 159 13.76 4.13 3.80
CA ALA A 159 14.50 3.08 3.10
C ALA A 159 16.00 3.15 3.42
N GLY A 160 16.56 4.37 3.46
CA GLY A 160 17.97 4.59 3.86
C GLY A 160 18.25 4.14 5.29
N LYS A 161 17.35 4.45 6.24
CA LYS A 161 17.48 3.99 7.63
C LYS A 161 17.38 2.46 7.74
N ILE A 162 16.46 1.83 7.02
CA ILE A 162 16.32 0.36 6.99
C ILE A 162 17.61 -0.28 6.47
N ASN A 163 18.18 0.23 5.37
CA ASN A 163 19.40 -0.31 4.79
C ASN A 163 20.65 -0.18 5.71
N ARG A 164 20.64 0.80 6.62
CA ARG A 164 21.72 1.00 7.61
C ARG A 164 21.64 0.05 8.80
N ILE A 165 20.56 -0.70 8.97
CA ILE A 165 20.42 -1.66 10.07
C ILE A 165 21.44 -2.79 9.88
N GLN A 166 22.42 -2.89 10.80
CA GLN A 166 23.48 -3.90 10.74
C GLN A 166 22.96 -5.30 11.01
N HIS A 167 21.97 -5.44 11.88
CA HIS A 167 21.40 -6.72 12.22
C HIS A 167 20.51 -7.25 11.08
N ARG A 168 21.03 -8.17 10.26
CA ARG A 168 20.41 -8.68 9.02
C ARG A 168 18.96 -9.13 9.20
N LYS A 169 18.66 -9.87 10.29
CA LYS A 169 17.29 -10.34 10.55
C LYS A 169 16.33 -9.19 10.82
N LEU A 170 16.76 -8.18 11.59
CA LEU A 170 15.95 -7.00 11.86
C LEU A 170 15.73 -6.20 10.59
N ARG A 171 16.78 -5.99 9.78
CA ARG A 171 16.66 -5.32 8.46
C ARG A 171 15.64 -6.03 7.58
N PHE A 172 15.70 -7.36 7.48
CA PHE A 172 14.75 -8.15 6.70
C PHE A 172 13.33 -7.97 7.21
N MET A 173 13.09 -8.04 8.53
CA MET A 173 11.77 -7.80 9.12
C MET A 173 11.23 -6.41 8.79
N CYS A 174 12.09 -5.37 8.88
CA CYS A 174 11.72 -4.01 8.48
C CYS A 174 11.39 -3.92 6.98
N CYS A 175 12.11 -4.63 6.11
CA CYS A 175 11.81 -4.69 4.68
C CYS A 175 10.45 -5.37 4.43
N MET A 176 10.14 -6.46 5.12
CA MET A 176 8.84 -7.14 4.98
C MET A 176 7.69 -6.26 5.47
N PHE A 177 7.87 -5.56 6.57
CA PHE A 177 6.91 -4.56 7.03
C PHE A 177 6.74 -3.42 6.02
N PHE A 178 7.83 -2.95 5.41
CA PHE A 178 7.79 -1.91 4.37
C PHE A 178 7.02 -2.37 3.13
N ILE A 179 7.17 -3.63 2.73
CA ILE A 179 6.36 -4.24 1.65
C ILE A 179 4.88 -4.27 2.04
N SER A 180 4.55 -4.66 3.28
CA SER A 180 3.15 -4.68 3.75
C SER A 180 2.51 -3.30 3.68
N VAL A 181 3.21 -2.26 4.13
CA VAL A 181 2.75 -0.86 4.04
C VAL A 181 2.50 -0.47 2.57
N PHE A 182 3.38 -0.85 1.65
CA PHE A 182 3.20 -0.54 0.24
C PHE A 182 2.03 -1.26 -0.43
N ILE A 183 1.72 -2.47 -0.01
CA ILE A 183 0.51 -3.18 -0.47
C ILE A 183 -0.73 -2.41 -0.01
N GLU A 184 -0.75 -1.97 1.24
CA GLU A 184 -1.84 -1.13 1.75
C GLU A 184 -1.96 0.17 0.97
N MET A 185 -0.87 0.92 0.79
CA MET A 185 -0.83 2.19 0.05
C MET A 185 -1.31 2.06 -1.41
N ALA A 186 -1.16 0.87 -2.02
CA ALA A 186 -1.61 0.64 -3.38
C ALA A 186 -3.14 0.51 -3.53
N PHE A 187 -3.84 0.13 -2.46
CA PHE A 187 -5.26 -0.20 -2.50
C PHE A 187 -6.10 0.55 -1.45
N GLU A 188 -5.47 1.21 -0.49
CA GLU A 188 -6.15 1.98 0.55
C GLU A 188 -5.50 3.34 0.72
N VAL A 189 -6.15 4.22 1.47
CA VAL A 189 -5.65 5.56 1.80
C VAL A 189 -5.50 5.68 3.30
N TRP A 190 -4.30 6.04 3.73
CA TRP A 190 -3.94 6.16 5.15
C TRP A 190 -3.74 7.61 5.59
N LEU A 191 -3.14 8.41 4.70
CA LEU A 191 -2.88 9.83 4.93
C LEU A 191 -4.06 10.70 4.47
N GLY A 192 -5.15 10.08 4.05
CA GLY A 192 -6.37 10.79 3.72
C GLY A 192 -6.84 11.57 4.94
N LEU A 193 -6.57 12.86 4.92
CA LEU A 193 -7.13 13.80 5.88
C LEU A 193 -8.62 13.95 5.53
N VAL A 194 -9.44 13.04 6.03
CA VAL A 194 -10.90 13.07 5.90
C VAL A 194 -11.49 13.65 7.17
#